data_a5d07e86eace1929f3fcbdc169928656
#
_entry.id   a5d07e86eace1929f3fcbdc169928656
#
_cell.length_a   1.000
_cell.length_b   1.000
_cell.length_c   1.000
_cell.angle_alpha   90.00
_cell.angle_beta   90.00
_cell.angle_gamma   90.00
#
_symmetry.space_group_name_H-M   'P 1'
#
loop_
_entity.id
_entity.type
_entity.pdbx_description
1 polymer ?
#
loop_
_entity_poly.entity_id
_entity_poly.type
_entity_poly.pdbx_seq_one_letter_code
_entity_poly.pdbx_strand_id
1 'polypeptide(L)'
;MQLQQQVILITGASSGFGKISAQMLAERGHIVYGTSRKQTESSGKVTMLVVDVTDPSSIEQAVNKIYSKHGRIDVLINNAGMGIGGAL
;
A
#
# COMPACT_ATOMS: atom_id res chain seq x y z
N MET A 1 -24.98 4.48 8.44
CA MET A 1 -23.83 3.78 9.01
C MET A 1 -22.56 4.36 8.43
N GLN A 2 -21.65 4.75 9.27
CA GLN A 2 -20.37 5.27 8.82
C GLN A 2 -19.33 4.17 8.88
N LEU A 3 -18.56 4.07 7.81
CA LEU A 3 -17.41 3.19 7.80
C LEU A 3 -16.28 3.86 8.57
N GLN A 4 -15.62 3.10 9.41
CA GLN A 4 -14.46 3.62 10.11
C GLN A 4 -13.30 3.77 9.16
N GLN A 5 -12.53 4.81 9.37
CA GLN A 5 -11.31 5.01 8.62
C GLN A 5 -10.34 3.87 8.92
N GLN A 6 -9.81 3.28 7.88
CA GLN A 6 -8.86 2.19 8.01
C GLN A 6 -7.51 2.60 7.49
N VAL A 7 -6.47 1.94 8.01
CA VAL A 7 -5.11 2.11 7.54
C VAL A 7 -4.81 0.93 6.62
N ILE A 8 -4.56 1.21 5.35
CA ILE A 8 -4.48 0.21 4.30
C ILE A 8 -3.11 0.28 3.65
N LEU A 9 -2.48 -0.88 3.48
CA LEU A 9 -1.21 -0.99 2.78
C LEU A 9 -1.42 -1.85 1.53
N ILE A 10 -1.08 -1.31 0.37
CA ILE A 10 -1.22 -2.02 -0.90
C ILE A 10 0.15 -2.14 -1.55
N THR A 11 0.61 -3.37 -1.75
CA THR A 11 1.89 -3.58 -2.42
C THR A 11 1.71 -3.47 -3.93
N GLY A 12 2.73 -2.94 -4.60
CA GLY A 12 2.68 -2.79 -6.05
C GLY A 12 1.64 -1.79 -6.52
N ALA A 13 1.59 -0.62 -5.88
CA ALA A 13 0.54 0.36 -6.14
C ALA A 13 0.95 1.45 -7.13
N SER A 14 2.04 1.28 -7.85
CA SER A 14 2.50 2.30 -8.79
C SER A 14 1.80 2.24 -10.15
N SER A 15 1.11 1.15 -10.43
CA SER A 15 0.43 1.00 -11.71
C SER A 15 -0.67 -0.06 -11.59
N GLY A 16 -1.52 -0.14 -12.62
CA GLY A 16 -2.54 -1.17 -12.74
C GLY A 16 -3.56 -1.15 -11.62
N PHE A 17 -4.01 -2.33 -11.23
CA PHE A 17 -5.05 -2.46 -10.21
C PHE A 17 -4.62 -1.91 -8.86
N GLY A 18 -3.36 -2.06 -8.52
CA GLY A 18 -2.86 -1.54 -7.25
C GLY A 18 -3.03 -0.05 -7.15
N LYS A 19 -2.70 0.66 -8.23
CA LYS A 19 -2.84 2.10 -8.26
C LYS A 19 -4.30 2.54 -8.19
N ILE A 20 -5.15 1.90 -8.97
CA ILE A 20 -6.57 2.23 -9.02
C ILE A 20 -7.21 1.97 -7.67
N SER A 21 -6.93 0.81 -7.08
CA SER A 21 -7.50 0.45 -5.78
C SER A 21 -7.05 1.42 -4.70
N ALA A 22 -5.77 1.79 -4.71
CA ALA A 22 -5.25 2.72 -3.72
C ALA A 22 -5.96 4.07 -3.80
N GLN A 23 -6.15 4.57 -5.01
CA GLN A 23 -6.80 5.85 -5.19
C GLN A 23 -8.27 5.81 -4.78
N MET A 24 -8.98 4.74 -5.13
CA MET A 24 -10.37 4.61 -4.76
C MET A 24 -10.55 4.59 -3.24
N LEU A 25 -9.72 3.82 -2.55
CA LEU A 25 -9.82 3.72 -1.11
C LEU A 25 -9.46 5.02 -0.42
N ALA A 26 -8.45 5.71 -0.94
CA ALA A 26 -8.06 7.00 -0.38
C ALA A 26 -9.15 8.04 -0.56
N GLU A 27 -9.84 8.00 -1.69
CA GLU A 27 -10.95 8.93 -1.95
C GLU A 27 -12.14 8.67 -1.03
N ARG A 28 -12.26 7.46 -0.53
CA ARG A 28 -13.30 7.12 0.43
C ARG A 28 -12.95 7.48 1.87
N GLY A 29 -11.80 8.13 2.06
CA GLY A 29 -11.42 8.62 3.37
C GLY A 29 -10.50 7.72 4.15
N HIS A 30 -10.04 6.62 3.59
CA HIS A 30 -9.09 5.75 4.27
C HIS A 30 -7.67 6.28 4.16
N ILE A 31 -6.83 5.87 5.09
CA ILE A 31 -5.41 6.17 5.04
C ILE A 31 -4.75 5.08 4.22
N VAL A 32 -4.20 5.43 3.07
CA VAL A 32 -3.67 4.43 2.12
C VAL A 32 -2.20 4.66 1.86
N TYR A 33 -1.44 3.59 2.03
CA TYR A 33 -0.02 3.52 1.66
C TYR A 33 0.13 2.53 0.52
N GLY A 34 0.86 2.94 -0.50
CA GLY A 34 1.18 2.05 -1.60
C GLY A 34 2.67 1.81 -1.65
N THR A 35 3.09 0.70 -2.21
CA THR A 35 4.51 0.42 -2.36
C THR A 35 4.91 0.27 -3.81
N SER A 36 6.17 0.59 -4.08
CA SER A 36 6.78 0.44 -5.39
C SER A 36 8.25 0.13 -5.17
N ARG A 37 8.85 -0.64 -6.07
CA ARG A 37 10.28 -0.91 -5.99
C ARG A 37 11.10 0.33 -6.31
N LYS A 38 10.54 1.25 -7.05
CA LYS A 38 11.23 2.48 -7.44
C LYS A 38 10.61 3.66 -6.72
N GLN A 39 11.41 4.70 -6.58
CA GLN A 39 10.91 5.96 -6.05
C GLN A 39 9.77 6.43 -6.93
N THR A 40 8.61 6.61 -6.31
CA THR A 40 7.42 7.07 -7.01
C THR A 40 6.81 8.20 -6.19
N GLU A 41 6.44 9.26 -6.84
CA GLU A 41 5.81 10.36 -6.14
C GLU A 41 4.45 9.93 -5.61
N SER A 42 4.14 10.39 -4.41
CA SER A 42 2.82 10.19 -3.85
C SER A 42 1.81 10.92 -4.71
N SER A 43 0.68 10.30 -4.93
CA SER A 43 -0.34 10.84 -5.83
C SER A 43 -1.63 11.03 -5.04
N GLY A 44 -2.15 12.24 -5.05
CA GLY A 44 -3.37 12.53 -4.34
C GLY A 44 -3.24 12.22 -2.86
N LYS A 45 -4.12 11.37 -2.38
CA LYS A 45 -4.15 11.00 -0.97
C LYS A 45 -3.42 9.71 -0.66
N VAL A 46 -2.75 9.12 -1.64
CA VAL A 46 -2.00 7.89 -1.46
C VAL A 46 -0.54 8.24 -1.18
N THR A 47 0.00 7.73 -0.09
CA THR A 47 1.41 7.90 0.23
C THR A 47 2.19 6.71 -0.29
N MET A 48 3.18 6.97 -1.13
CA MET A 48 3.99 5.91 -1.72
C MET A 48 5.25 5.66 -0.89
N LEU A 49 5.55 4.38 -0.69
CA LEU A 49 6.76 3.95 -0.01
C LEU A 49 7.59 3.08 -0.94
N VAL A 50 8.90 3.18 -0.84
CA VAL A 50 9.79 2.33 -1.63
C VAL A 50 9.98 1.02 -0.87
N VAL A 51 9.55 -0.07 -1.49
CA VAL A 51 9.65 -1.39 -0.88
C VAL A 51 10.03 -2.40 -1.95
N ASP A 52 11.04 -3.20 -1.67
CA ASP A 52 11.37 -4.37 -2.47
C ASP A 52 10.78 -5.58 -1.76
N VAL A 53 9.75 -6.18 -2.33
CA VAL A 53 9.07 -7.28 -1.68
C VAL A 53 9.92 -8.55 -1.55
N THR A 54 11.06 -8.59 -2.25
CA THR A 54 12.01 -9.69 -2.10
C THR A 54 12.99 -9.46 -0.95
N ASP A 55 12.95 -8.30 -0.35
CA ASP A 55 13.83 -7.95 0.75
C ASP A 55 13.01 -7.78 2.03
N PRO A 56 13.06 -8.75 2.95
CA PRO A 56 12.28 -8.66 4.20
C PRO A 56 12.56 -7.43 5.02
N SER A 57 13.79 -6.94 4.97
CA SER A 57 14.16 -5.73 5.72
C SER A 57 13.41 -4.52 5.19
N SER A 58 13.24 -4.42 3.89
CA SER A 58 12.52 -3.33 3.26
C SER A 58 11.04 -3.34 3.67
N ILE A 59 10.45 -4.52 3.70
CA ILE A 59 9.05 -4.67 4.12
C ILE A 59 8.90 -4.27 5.57
N GLU A 60 9.81 -4.73 6.43
CA GLU A 60 9.76 -4.43 7.84
C GLU A 60 9.86 -2.93 8.11
N GLN A 61 10.72 -2.24 7.37
CA GLN A 61 10.86 -0.80 7.50
C GLN A 61 9.58 -0.06 7.14
N ALA A 62 8.91 -0.49 6.08
CA ALA A 62 7.66 0.13 5.66
C ALA A 62 6.57 -0.09 6.71
N VAL A 63 6.45 -1.31 7.21
CA VAL A 63 5.47 -1.64 8.23
C VAL A 63 5.72 -0.83 9.50
N ASN A 64 6.98 -0.75 9.92
CA ASN A 64 7.32 0.01 11.12
C ASN A 64 7.01 1.49 10.95
N LYS A 65 7.22 2.02 9.77
CA LYS A 65 6.93 3.42 9.49
C LYS A 65 5.43 3.70 9.65
N ILE A 66 4.60 2.82 9.14
CA ILE A 66 3.16 2.97 9.25
C ILE A 66 2.71 2.81 10.70
N TYR A 67 3.20 1.79 11.39
CA TYR A 67 2.87 1.58 12.79
C TYR A 67 3.32 2.72 13.67
N SER A 68 4.47 3.30 13.38
CA SER A 68 4.97 4.43 14.15
C SER A 68 4.03 5.62 14.06
N LYS A 69 3.37 5.78 12.94
CA LYS A 69 2.50 6.92 12.72
C LYS A 69 1.04 6.66 13.12
N HIS A 70 0.55 5.46 12.86
CA HIS A 70 -0.88 5.16 13.03
C HIS A 70 -1.17 4.11 14.09
N GLY A 71 -0.18 3.36 14.50
CA GLY A 71 -0.36 2.32 15.50
C GLY A 71 -1.03 1.06 15.02
N ARG A 72 -1.35 0.98 13.74
CA ARG A 72 -2.03 -0.21 13.20
C ARG A 72 -1.93 -0.26 11.69
N ILE A 73 -2.18 -1.45 11.15
CA ILE A 73 -2.48 -1.67 9.74
C ILE A 73 -3.72 -2.54 9.74
N ASP A 74 -4.81 -2.03 9.24
CA ASP A 74 -6.08 -2.75 9.27
C ASP A 74 -6.24 -3.71 8.10
N VAL A 75 -5.71 -3.35 6.94
CA VAL A 75 -5.86 -4.13 5.72
C VAL A 75 -4.55 -4.16 4.97
N LEU A 76 -4.16 -5.34 4.52
CA LEU A 76 -3.01 -5.53 3.65
C LEU A 76 -3.49 -6.13 2.35
N ILE A 77 -3.27 -5.44 1.25
CA ILE A 77 -3.59 -5.95 -0.08
C ILE A 77 -2.27 -6.26 -0.77
N ASN A 78 -2.00 -7.54 -0.96
CA ASN A 78 -0.75 -7.97 -1.56
C ASN A 78 -0.90 -8.10 -3.07
N ASN A 79 -0.77 -6.98 -3.74
CA ASN A 79 -0.91 -6.90 -5.18
C ASN A 79 0.39 -7.18 -5.92
N ALA A 80 1.53 -6.89 -5.30
CA ALA A 80 2.83 -7.03 -5.97
C ALA A 80 3.17 -8.48 -6.32
N GLY A 81 2.62 -9.43 -5.61
CA GLY A 81 2.87 -10.83 -5.88
C GLY A 81 2.00 -11.42 -6.98
N MET A 82 1.12 -10.63 -7.54
CA MET A 82 0.18 -11.12 -8.55
C MET A 82 0.74 -10.83 -9.92
N GLY A 83 1.73 -11.57 -10.29
CA GLY A 83 2.29 -11.44 -11.60
C GLY A 83 1.46 -12.17 -12.64
N ILE A 84 1.78 -11.94 -13.88
CA ILE A 84 1.15 -12.64 -14.99
C ILE A 84 1.43 -14.13 -14.85
N GLY A 85 0.40 -14.88 -14.90
CA GLY A 85 0.53 -16.30 -14.72
C GLY A 85 0.89 -16.64 -13.32
N GLY A 86 1.09 -15.66 -12.57
CA GLY A 86 1.51 -15.84 -11.24
C GLY A 86 0.39 -16.21 -10.40
N ALA A 87 -0.23 -17.04 -10.67
CA ALA A 87 -1.15 -17.46 -9.73
C ALA A 87 -0.69 -17.37 -8.38
N LEU A 88 -1.38 -17.31 -7.61
CA LEU A 88 -1.02 -17.37 -6.24
C LEU A 88 -0.88 -18.75 -5.72
#